data_18462cfb55590745811bb3dff9dfb44a
#
_entry.id   18462cfb55590745811bb3dff9dfb44a
#
_cell.length_a   1.000
_cell.length_b   1.000
_cell.length_c   1.000
_cell.angle_alpha   90.00
_cell.angle_beta   90.00
_cell.angle_gamma   90.00
#
_symmetry.space_group_name_H-M   'P 1'
#
loop_
_entity.id
_entity.type
_entity.pdbx_description
1 polymer ?
#
loop_
_entity_poly.entity_id
_entity_poly.type
_entity_poly.pdbx_seq_one_letter_code
_entity_poly.pdbx_strand_id
1 'polypeptide(L)'
;MALRPDLAIIAGAVPAATRVLDVGCGDGDLIAALRDKGVDARGLEIDAANVTAAIARGQSVVQGDANHDLADYPDDAFDYAILSQTLQTTERPDRVIAELLRIAPRAF
;
A
#
# COMPACT_ATOMS: atom_id res chain seq x y z
N MET A 1 -2.92 17.26 8.13
CA MET A 1 -4.21 16.56 8.31
C MET A 1 -3.96 15.28 9.09
N ALA A 2 -4.80 14.97 10.06
CA ALA A 2 -4.63 13.76 10.86
C ALA A 2 -4.94 12.51 10.03
N LEU A 3 -4.12 11.48 10.21
CA LEU A 3 -4.36 10.17 9.61
C LEU A 3 -5.62 9.55 10.25
N ARG A 4 -6.43 8.82 9.45
CA ARG A 4 -7.57 8.08 9.99
C ARG A 4 -7.09 7.15 11.12
N PRO A 5 -7.92 6.93 12.17
CA PRO A 5 -7.49 6.12 13.32
C PRO A 5 -7.05 4.71 12.96
N ASP A 6 -7.73 4.03 12.01
CA ASP A 6 -7.36 2.70 11.55
C ASP A 6 -5.97 2.70 10.88
N LEU A 7 -5.68 3.69 10.05
CA LEU A 7 -4.38 3.83 9.41
C LEU A 7 -3.29 4.22 10.41
N ALA A 8 -3.63 5.00 11.43
CA ALA A 8 -2.68 5.35 12.49
C ALA A 8 -2.23 4.12 13.29
N ILE A 9 -3.16 3.18 13.56
CA ILE A 9 -2.83 1.92 14.22
C ILE A 9 -1.87 1.10 13.35
N ILE A 10 -2.14 0.98 12.06
CA ILE A 10 -1.28 0.26 11.12
C ILE A 10 0.11 0.92 11.07
N ALA A 11 0.16 2.23 10.94
CA ALA A 11 1.43 2.96 10.89
C ALA A 11 2.26 2.72 12.16
N GLY A 12 1.62 2.65 13.32
CA GLY A 12 2.28 2.37 14.58
C GLY A 12 2.80 0.92 14.68
N ALA A 13 2.13 -0.02 14.02
CA ALA A 13 2.49 -1.44 14.07
C ALA A 13 3.65 -1.82 13.13
N VAL A 14 3.92 -1.02 12.09
CA VAL A 14 4.97 -1.32 11.12
C VAL A 14 6.33 -0.84 11.65
N PRO A 15 7.33 -1.73 11.79
CA PRO A 15 8.65 -1.31 12.25
C PRO A 15 9.36 -0.41 11.25
N ALA A 16 10.20 0.50 11.75
CA ALA A 16 11.09 1.28 10.90
C ALA A 16 12.05 0.39 10.11
N ALA A 17 12.62 0.91 9.03
CA ALA A 17 13.58 0.23 8.16
C ALA A 17 13.03 -1.02 7.47
N THR A 18 11.71 -1.14 7.32
CA THR A 18 11.07 -2.20 6.53
C THR A 18 10.61 -1.66 5.17
N ARG A 19 10.29 -2.58 4.27
CA ARG A 19 9.72 -2.27 2.94
C ARG A 19 8.23 -2.58 2.98
N VAL A 20 7.40 -1.62 2.58
CA VAL A 20 5.95 -1.74 2.65
C VAL A 20 5.32 -1.39 1.30
N LEU A 21 4.37 -2.22 0.86
CA LEU A 21 3.48 -1.89 -0.24
C LEU A 21 2.07 -1.61 0.30
N ASP A 22 1.58 -0.40 0.03
CA ASP A 22 0.21 0.00 0.38
C ASP A 22 -0.67 -0.08 -0.87
N VAL A 23 -1.58 -1.04 -0.90
CA VAL A 23 -2.49 -1.26 -2.02
C VAL A 23 -3.79 -0.52 -1.77
N GLY A 24 -4.19 0.31 -2.71
CA GLY A 24 -5.31 1.24 -2.53
C GLY A 24 -4.92 2.42 -1.67
N CYS A 25 -3.75 2.98 -1.91
CA CYS A 25 -3.14 3.96 -1.01
C CYS A 25 -3.78 5.36 -1.06
N GLY A 26 -4.73 5.61 -1.97
CA GLY A 26 -5.32 6.93 -2.12
C GLY A 26 -4.28 7.98 -2.48
N ASP A 27 -4.36 9.13 -1.84
CA ASP A 27 -3.41 10.23 -2.07
C ASP A 27 -2.10 10.11 -1.27
N GLY A 28 -1.90 8.98 -0.58
CA GLY A 28 -0.62 8.67 0.07
C GLY A 28 -0.48 9.10 1.52
N ASP A 29 -1.57 9.32 2.25
CA ASP A 29 -1.50 9.72 3.67
C ASP A 29 -0.75 8.70 4.53
N LEU A 30 -1.06 7.41 4.37
CA LEU A 30 -0.38 6.36 5.12
C LEU A 30 1.09 6.24 4.69
N ILE A 31 1.36 6.34 3.40
CA ILE A 31 2.74 6.31 2.89
C ILE A 31 3.56 7.43 3.51
N ALA A 32 3.00 8.63 3.59
CA ALA A 32 3.68 9.77 4.21
C ALA A 32 4.02 9.48 5.68
N ALA A 33 3.07 8.95 6.45
CA ALA A 33 3.28 8.60 7.84
C ALA A 33 4.35 7.52 8.02
N LEU A 34 4.35 6.51 7.16
CA LEU A 34 5.35 5.44 7.20
C LEU A 34 6.74 5.97 6.84
N ARG A 35 6.85 6.81 5.84
CA ARG A 35 8.13 7.40 5.44
C ARG A 35 8.72 8.28 6.54
N ASP A 36 7.87 9.04 7.25
CA ASP A 36 8.33 9.83 8.40
C ASP A 36 8.90 8.96 9.51
N LYS A 37 8.47 7.72 9.59
CA LYS A 37 8.97 6.73 10.56
C LYS A 37 10.25 6.02 10.07
N GLY A 38 10.68 6.25 8.85
CA GLY A 38 11.86 5.57 8.29
C GLY A 38 11.54 4.27 7.56
N VAL A 39 10.30 4.10 7.09
CA VAL A 39 9.86 2.94 6.30
C VAL A 39 10.00 3.26 4.81
N ASP A 40 10.51 2.30 4.02
CA ASP A 40 10.45 2.38 2.55
C ASP A 40 9.04 1.98 2.11
N ALA A 41 8.14 2.96 2.04
CA ALA A 41 6.75 2.75 1.73
C ALA A 41 6.46 3.15 0.28
N ARG A 42 5.81 2.26 -0.44
CA ARG A 42 5.40 2.45 -1.83
C ARG A 42 3.93 2.11 -1.97
N GLY A 43 3.28 2.68 -2.98
CA GLY A 43 1.84 2.54 -3.16
C GLY A 43 1.46 2.04 -4.54
N LEU A 44 0.32 1.35 -4.59
CA LEU A 44 -0.40 0.99 -5.80
C LEU A 44 -1.81 1.58 -5.69
N GLU A 45 -2.22 2.37 -6.67
CA GLU A 45 -3.50 3.09 -6.65
C GLU A 45 -4.11 3.08 -8.05
N ILE A 46 -5.40 2.77 -8.13
CA ILE A 46 -6.10 2.70 -9.42
C ILE A 46 -6.56 4.08 -9.92
N ASP A 47 -6.85 5.00 -9.01
CA ASP A 47 -7.36 6.33 -9.37
C ASP A 47 -6.21 7.25 -9.78
N ALA A 48 -6.22 7.68 -11.04
CA ALA A 48 -5.16 8.52 -11.60
C ALA A 48 -5.01 9.86 -10.86
N ALA A 49 -6.11 10.46 -10.39
CA ALA A 49 -6.06 11.72 -9.65
C ALA A 49 -5.36 11.54 -8.30
N ASN A 50 -5.61 10.43 -7.61
CA ASN A 50 -4.93 10.10 -6.36
C ASN A 50 -3.44 9.86 -6.60
N VAL A 51 -3.09 9.15 -7.67
CA VAL A 51 -1.67 8.93 -8.02
C VAL A 51 -0.96 10.26 -8.26
N THR A 52 -1.57 11.15 -9.03
CA THR A 52 -1.03 12.48 -9.29
C THR A 52 -0.82 13.27 -7.99
N ALA A 53 -1.81 13.25 -7.10
CA ALA A 53 -1.73 13.95 -5.83
C ALA A 53 -0.61 13.37 -4.93
N ALA A 54 -0.48 12.04 -4.89
CA ALA A 54 0.56 11.38 -4.11
C ALA A 54 1.96 11.72 -4.63
N ILE A 55 2.15 11.68 -5.94
CA ILE A 55 3.43 12.03 -6.58
C ILE A 55 3.78 13.49 -6.31
N ALA A 56 2.80 14.39 -6.37
CA ALA A 56 3.03 15.80 -6.06
C ALA A 56 3.50 16.01 -4.61
N ARG A 57 3.15 15.10 -3.70
CA ARG A 57 3.61 15.10 -2.31
C ARG A 57 4.95 14.40 -2.12
N GLY A 58 5.58 13.95 -3.19
CA GLY A 58 6.87 13.25 -3.13
C GLY A 58 6.78 11.77 -2.79
N GLN A 59 5.60 11.16 -2.88
CA GLN A 59 5.41 9.75 -2.56
C GLN A 59 5.69 8.85 -3.77
N SER A 60 6.17 7.63 -3.50
CA SER A 60 6.42 6.61 -4.53
C SER A 60 5.15 5.81 -4.75
N VAL A 61 4.34 6.22 -5.71
CA VAL A 61 3.07 5.58 -6.04
C VAL A 61 3.02 5.31 -7.54
N VAL A 62 2.56 4.12 -7.91
CA VAL A 62 2.27 3.78 -9.30
C VAL A 62 0.78 3.57 -9.49
N GLN A 63 0.27 3.92 -10.67
CA GLN A 63 -1.09 3.61 -11.03
C GLN A 63 -1.20 2.15 -11.43
N GLY A 64 -2.17 1.45 -10.87
CA GLY A 64 -2.41 0.05 -11.21
C GLY A 64 -3.65 -0.50 -10.52
N ASP A 65 -4.06 -1.68 -11.00
CA ASP A 65 -5.24 -2.40 -10.52
C ASP A 65 -4.79 -3.65 -9.76
N ALA A 66 -5.17 -3.76 -8.49
CA ALA A 66 -4.84 -4.91 -7.65
C ALA A 66 -5.38 -6.24 -8.21
N ASN A 67 -6.42 -6.21 -9.04
CA ASN A 67 -6.92 -7.42 -9.70
C ASN A 67 -5.94 -8.02 -10.72
N HIS A 68 -5.04 -7.22 -11.26
CA HIS A 68 -4.17 -7.62 -12.37
C HIS A 68 -2.69 -7.36 -12.12
N ASP A 69 -2.35 -6.26 -11.47
CA ASP A 69 -0.97 -5.76 -11.48
C ASP A 69 -0.12 -6.28 -10.33
N LEU A 70 -0.71 -6.91 -9.33
CA LEU A 70 0.06 -7.54 -8.25
C LEU A 70 0.95 -8.68 -8.77
N ALA A 71 0.56 -9.34 -9.85
CA ALA A 71 1.34 -10.40 -10.47
C ALA A 71 2.73 -9.94 -10.95
N ASP A 72 2.89 -8.64 -11.20
CA ASP A 72 4.15 -8.07 -11.68
C ASP A 72 5.21 -7.95 -10.57
N TYR A 73 4.79 -8.02 -9.31
CA TYR A 73 5.74 -7.95 -8.19
C TYR A 73 6.34 -9.33 -7.92
N PRO A 74 7.65 -9.41 -7.64
CA PRO A 74 8.26 -10.69 -7.29
C PRO A 74 7.85 -11.16 -5.90
N ASP A 75 8.06 -12.46 -5.63
CA ASP A 75 7.87 -13.03 -4.31
C ASP A 75 8.74 -12.30 -3.29
N ASP A 76 8.20 -12.07 -2.11
CA ASP A 76 8.93 -11.46 -0.99
C ASP A 76 9.56 -10.08 -1.33
N ALA A 77 8.94 -9.35 -2.25
CA ALA A 77 9.43 -8.02 -2.64
C ALA A 77 9.34 -7.00 -1.49
N PHE A 78 8.43 -7.23 -0.53
CA PHE A 78 8.18 -6.34 0.60
C PHE A 78 8.15 -7.15 1.91
N ASP A 79 8.34 -6.46 3.03
CA ASP A 79 8.22 -7.06 4.36
C ASP A 79 6.77 -7.06 4.84
N TYR A 80 6.01 -6.02 4.48
CA TYR A 80 4.59 -5.87 4.80
C TYR A 80 3.82 -5.43 3.57
N ALA A 81 2.59 -5.91 3.44
CA ALA A 81 1.61 -5.38 2.50
C ALA A 81 0.38 -4.89 3.28
N ILE A 82 -0.16 -3.75 2.86
CA ILE A 82 -1.33 -3.15 3.48
C ILE A 82 -2.40 -3.01 2.42
N LEU A 83 -3.62 -3.43 2.75
CA LEU A 83 -4.77 -3.27 1.89
C LEU A 83 -5.70 -2.23 2.49
N SER A 84 -5.58 -0.98 2.03
CA SER A 84 -6.22 0.16 2.66
C SER A 84 -7.68 0.34 2.26
N GLN A 85 -8.02 0.24 0.95
CA GLN A 85 -9.36 0.59 0.48
C GLN A 85 -9.86 -0.27 -0.66
N THR A 86 -9.17 -1.33 -1.06
CA THR A 86 -9.38 -2.00 -2.33
C THR A 86 -10.29 -3.22 -2.25
N LEU A 87 -10.42 -3.86 -1.08
CA LEU A 87 -11.06 -5.17 -0.97
C LEU A 87 -12.54 -5.14 -1.36
N GLN A 88 -13.23 -4.04 -1.08
CA GLN A 88 -14.66 -3.88 -1.36
C GLN A 88 -14.96 -3.76 -2.85
N THR A 89 -14.00 -3.31 -3.65
CA THR A 89 -14.16 -3.08 -5.08
C THR A 89 -13.46 -4.13 -5.94
N THR A 90 -12.79 -5.09 -5.34
CA THR A 90 -12.08 -6.12 -6.08
C THR A 90 -13.03 -7.26 -6.49
N GLU A 91 -12.83 -7.77 -7.69
CA GLU A 91 -13.62 -8.88 -8.25
C GLU A 91 -13.30 -10.21 -7.57
N ARG A 92 -12.06 -10.39 -7.15
CA ARG A 92 -11.57 -11.64 -6.57
C ARG A 92 -10.73 -11.34 -5.32
N PRO A 93 -11.41 -11.04 -4.18
CA PRO A 93 -10.70 -10.73 -2.94
C PRO A 93 -9.75 -11.84 -2.49
N ASP A 94 -10.15 -13.09 -2.70
CA ASP A 94 -9.32 -14.26 -2.39
C ASP A 94 -7.99 -14.25 -3.14
N ARG A 95 -8.01 -13.88 -4.42
CA ARG A 95 -6.79 -13.77 -5.24
C ARG A 95 -5.92 -12.60 -4.80
N VAL A 96 -6.52 -11.46 -4.52
CA VAL A 96 -5.77 -10.29 -4.07
C VAL A 96 -5.02 -10.61 -2.77
N ILE A 97 -5.69 -11.23 -1.81
CA ILE A 97 -5.07 -11.61 -0.54
C ILE A 97 -3.94 -12.62 -0.77
N ALA A 98 -4.15 -13.64 -1.62
CA ALA A 98 -3.13 -14.63 -1.93
C ALA A 98 -1.88 -13.98 -2.55
N GLU A 99 -2.08 -13.04 -3.50
CA GLU A 99 -0.98 -12.31 -4.11
C GLU A 99 -0.24 -11.42 -3.11
N LEU A 100 -0.96 -10.75 -2.21
CA LEU A 100 -0.33 -9.93 -1.18
C LEU A 100 0.55 -10.79 -0.26
N LEU A 101 0.08 -11.98 0.14
CA LEU A 101 0.86 -12.90 0.98
C LEU A 101 2.06 -13.49 0.24
N ARG A 102 1.98 -13.60 -1.08
CA ARG A 102 3.13 -13.98 -1.91
C ARG A 102 4.18 -12.87 -1.95
N ILE A 103 3.75 -11.64 -2.11
CA ILE A 103 4.61 -10.46 -2.24
C ILE A 103 5.24 -10.06 -0.91
N ALA A 104 4.51 -10.25 0.19
CA ALA A 104 4.97 -9.89 1.52
C ALA A 104 4.54 -10.96 2.54
N PRO A 105 5.43 -11.36 3.47
CA PRO A 105 5.09 -12.38 4.46
C PRO A 105 4.00 -11.96 5.46
N ARG A 106 3.77 -10.65 5.60
CA ARG A 106 2.78 -10.11 6.53
C ARG A 106 1.89 -9.09 5.82
N ALA A 107 0.59 -9.16 6.10
CA ALA A 107 -0.40 -8.26 5.50
C ALA A 107 -1.35 -7.71 6.58
N PHE A 108 -1.79 -6.49 6.36
CA PHE A 108 -2.80 -5.83 7.19
C PHE A 108 -4.07 -5.54 6.39
#